data_1b1aff98af72330c6615c301781a4b34
#
_entry.id   1b1aff98af72330c6615c301781a4b34
#
_cell.length_a   1.000
_cell.length_b   1.000
_cell.length_c   1.000
_cell.angle_alpha   90.00
_cell.angle_beta   90.00
_cell.angle_gamma   90.00
#
_symmetry.space_group_name_H-M   'P 1'
#
loop_
_entity.id
_entity.type
_entity.pdbx_description
1 polymer ?
#
loop_
_entity_poly.entity_id
_entity_poly.type
_entity_poly.pdbx_seq_one_letter_code
_entity_poly.pdbx_strand_id
1 'polypeptide(L)'
;MEFKLFEKLGSLEGIELYLFLIGLIVVGALAAAIVIQRKKHPAAIESAPVTVRALVYGALCLALSFTLSYFKLFSMPFGGSITLCSMLPLVMYAACFGPVCGFTAALAYAVLQIVQGAWIVHWAQFILDYFVAFTCLGLAAFFPRSLPLGMAVSGLARMCVSTVSGAIFFADGGLEYGIANPWVYSLLYNG
;
A
#
# COMPACT_ATOMS: atom_id res chain seq x y z
N MET A 1 13.67 16.96 -17.53
CA MET A 1 12.33 16.69 -16.95
C MET A 1 12.45 16.97 -15.47
N GLU A 2 12.16 18.21 -15.06
CA GLU A 2 12.29 18.65 -13.68
C GLU A 2 11.26 17.91 -12.81
N PHE A 3 11.69 17.57 -11.61
CA PHE A 3 10.86 16.82 -10.66
C PHE A 3 9.80 17.77 -10.09
N LYS A 4 8.63 17.83 -10.73
CA LYS A 4 7.51 18.73 -10.39
C LYS A 4 6.93 18.55 -8.97
N LEU A 5 7.47 17.62 -8.16
CA LEU A 5 7.00 17.34 -6.82
C LEU A 5 7.15 18.55 -5.89
N PHE A 6 8.33 19.20 -5.90
CA PHE A 6 8.60 20.34 -5.03
C PHE A 6 7.84 21.59 -5.48
N GLU A 7 7.61 21.75 -6.77
CA GLU A 7 6.82 22.86 -7.32
C GLU A 7 5.35 22.70 -6.93
N LYS A 8 4.79 21.48 -7.04
CA LYS A 8 3.42 21.18 -6.59
C LYS A 8 3.24 21.26 -5.07
N LEU A 9 4.24 20.90 -4.28
CA LEU A 9 4.18 21.06 -2.82
C LEU A 9 4.21 22.51 -2.38
N GLY A 10 4.92 23.37 -3.13
CA GLY A 10 4.98 24.81 -2.86
C GLY A 10 3.72 25.59 -3.27
N SER A 11 2.86 25.00 -4.11
CA SER A 11 1.62 25.60 -4.61
C SER A 11 0.35 25.08 -3.93
N LEU A 12 0.49 24.30 -2.82
CA LEU A 12 -0.65 23.77 -2.08
C LEU A 12 -1.41 24.89 -1.36
N GLU A 13 -2.64 25.15 -1.76
CA GLU A 13 -3.53 26.11 -1.13
C GLU A 13 -4.87 25.46 -0.72
N GLY A 14 -5.47 25.98 0.33
CA GLY A 14 -6.80 25.57 0.76
C GLY A 14 -6.91 24.06 1.10
N ILE A 15 -7.82 23.36 0.43
CA ILE A 15 -8.15 21.94 0.72
C ILE A 15 -6.97 21.00 0.46
N GLU A 16 -6.10 21.32 -0.49
CA GLU A 16 -4.93 20.51 -0.82
C GLU A 16 -3.93 20.47 0.34
N LEU A 17 -3.69 21.63 0.96
CA LEU A 17 -2.84 21.74 2.13
C LEU A 17 -3.40 20.92 3.31
N TYR A 18 -4.72 20.99 3.56
CA TYR A 18 -5.36 20.18 4.60
C TYR A 18 -5.24 18.68 4.35
N LEU A 19 -5.46 18.22 3.12
CA LEU A 19 -5.33 16.79 2.76
C LEU A 19 -3.88 16.33 2.90
N PHE A 20 -2.91 17.16 2.50
CA PHE A 20 -1.49 16.86 2.69
C PHE A 20 -1.13 16.76 4.18
N LEU A 21 -1.58 17.71 5.01
CA LEU A 21 -1.35 17.69 6.45
C LEU A 21 -2.03 16.48 7.13
N ILE A 22 -3.27 16.14 6.73
CA ILE A 22 -3.96 14.94 7.21
C ILE A 22 -3.16 13.69 6.85
N GLY A 23 -2.69 13.59 5.60
CA GLY A 23 -1.84 12.48 5.15
C GLY A 23 -0.57 12.35 6.00
N LEU A 24 0.08 13.47 6.30
CA LEU A 24 1.29 13.50 7.14
C LEU A 24 1.00 13.09 8.59
N ILE A 25 -0.14 13.51 9.15
CA ILE A 25 -0.61 13.08 10.47
C ILE A 25 -0.89 11.58 10.48
N VAL A 26 -1.56 11.04 9.46
CA VAL A 26 -1.85 9.61 9.34
C VAL A 26 -0.55 8.81 9.27
N VAL A 27 0.42 9.22 8.44
CA VAL A 27 1.73 8.57 8.35
C VAL A 27 2.46 8.62 9.69
N GLY A 28 2.45 9.76 10.37
CA GLY A 28 3.02 9.91 11.72
C GLY A 28 2.35 9.00 12.76
N ALA A 29 1.02 8.92 12.74
CA ALA A 29 0.25 8.04 13.64
C ALA A 29 0.55 6.54 13.35
N LEU A 30 0.67 6.15 12.09
CA LEU A 30 1.06 4.79 11.69
C LEU A 30 2.47 4.45 12.17
N ALA A 31 3.42 5.36 11.98
CA ALA A 31 4.79 5.20 12.48
C ALA A 31 4.84 5.08 14.01
N ALA A 32 4.09 5.93 14.71
CA ALA A 32 3.98 5.88 16.17
C ALA A 32 3.36 4.55 16.64
N ALA A 33 2.29 4.08 15.99
CA ALA A 33 1.66 2.80 16.29
C ALA A 33 2.65 1.63 16.14
N ILE A 34 3.44 1.61 15.07
CA ILE A 34 4.49 0.60 14.83
C ILE A 34 5.55 0.65 15.95
N VAL A 35 6.04 1.85 16.29
CA VAL A 35 7.05 2.02 17.36
C VAL A 35 6.50 1.57 18.71
N ILE A 36 5.26 1.93 19.05
CA ILE A 36 4.60 1.51 20.28
C ILE A 36 4.45 -0.02 20.34
N GLN A 37 4.00 -0.64 19.27
CA GLN A 37 3.85 -2.09 19.20
C GLN A 37 5.21 -2.81 19.32
N ARG A 38 6.24 -2.28 18.66
CA ARG A 38 7.59 -2.83 18.75
C ARG A 38 8.15 -2.78 20.17
N LYS A 39 7.86 -1.70 20.91
CA LYS A 39 8.26 -1.55 22.32
C LYS A 39 7.46 -2.47 23.26
N LYS A 40 6.15 -2.65 22.99
CA LYS A 40 5.27 -3.47 23.84
C LYS A 40 5.48 -4.97 23.65
N HIS A 41 5.83 -5.42 22.45
CA HIS A 41 5.88 -6.82 22.09
C HIS A 41 7.13 -7.19 21.28
N PRO A 42 8.35 -6.96 21.80
CA PRO A 42 9.58 -7.18 21.03
C PRO A 42 9.72 -8.64 20.57
N ALA A 43 9.47 -9.60 21.45
CA ALA A 43 9.56 -11.03 21.12
C ALA A 43 8.50 -11.53 20.12
N ALA A 44 7.35 -10.85 20.04
CA ALA A 44 6.29 -11.22 19.09
C ALA A 44 6.53 -10.64 17.68
N ILE A 45 7.39 -9.63 17.59
CA ILE A 45 7.76 -8.94 16.33
C ILE A 45 9.09 -9.48 15.80
N GLU A 46 9.79 -10.29 16.59
CA GLU A 46 11.01 -10.93 16.12
C GLU A 46 10.70 -11.81 14.91
N SER A 47 11.45 -11.60 13.83
CA SER A 47 11.24 -12.38 12.61
C SER A 47 11.52 -13.85 12.89
N ALA A 48 10.57 -14.70 12.56
CA ALA A 48 10.83 -16.14 12.56
C ALA A 48 12.03 -16.41 11.61
N PRO A 49 12.91 -17.37 11.96
CA PRO A 49 13.96 -17.77 11.07
C PRO A 49 13.36 -18.20 9.73
N VAL A 50 14.02 -17.83 8.62
CA VAL A 50 13.57 -18.21 7.28
C VAL A 50 13.75 -19.74 7.13
N THR A 51 12.74 -20.48 7.49
CA THR A 51 12.69 -21.93 7.41
C THR A 51 11.98 -22.39 6.14
N VAL A 52 12.20 -23.61 5.73
CA VAL A 52 11.47 -24.24 4.61
C VAL A 52 9.95 -24.11 4.81
N ARG A 53 9.48 -24.25 6.06
CA ARG A 53 8.06 -24.06 6.40
C ARG A 53 7.61 -22.62 6.08
N ALA A 54 8.36 -21.60 6.49
CA ALA A 54 8.02 -20.20 6.19
C ALA A 54 7.97 -19.96 4.68
N LEU A 55 8.91 -20.51 3.91
CA LEU A 55 8.93 -20.40 2.45
C LEU A 55 7.71 -21.04 1.79
N VAL A 56 7.33 -22.26 2.23
CA VAL A 56 6.16 -22.96 1.69
C VAL A 56 4.87 -22.19 1.97
N TYR A 57 4.65 -21.73 3.21
CA TYR A 57 3.48 -20.92 3.53
C TYR A 57 3.50 -19.56 2.79
N GLY A 58 4.67 -18.95 2.64
CA GLY A 58 4.81 -17.72 1.85
C GLY A 58 4.42 -17.92 0.40
N ALA A 59 4.89 -18.99 -0.23
CA ALA A 59 4.53 -19.31 -1.61
C ALA A 59 3.02 -19.61 -1.77
N LEU A 60 2.40 -20.33 -0.83
CA LEU A 60 0.96 -20.61 -0.84
C LEU A 60 0.15 -19.31 -0.66
N CYS A 61 0.53 -18.44 0.27
CA CYS A 61 -0.14 -17.15 0.46
C CYS A 61 0.01 -16.22 -0.74
N LEU A 62 1.19 -16.21 -1.36
CA LEU A 62 1.44 -15.45 -2.60
C LEU A 62 0.58 -15.97 -3.75
N ALA A 63 0.56 -17.27 -3.96
CA ALA A 63 -0.26 -17.89 -5.02
C ALA A 63 -1.75 -17.61 -4.80
N LEU A 64 -2.24 -17.75 -3.56
CA LEU A 64 -3.63 -17.46 -3.22
C LEU A 64 -3.95 -15.97 -3.42
N SER A 65 -3.11 -15.07 -2.93
CA SER A 65 -3.28 -13.62 -3.12
C SER A 65 -3.29 -13.25 -4.60
N PHE A 66 -2.39 -13.82 -5.38
CA PHE A 66 -2.31 -13.59 -6.82
C PHE A 66 -3.54 -14.12 -7.55
N THR A 67 -4.00 -15.33 -7.22
CA THR A 67 -5.23 -15.91 -7.78
C THR A 67 -6.44 -15.05 -7.43
N LEU A 68 -6.59 -14.64 -6.17
CA LEU A 68 -7.69 -13.78 -5.74
C LEU A 68 -7.67 -12.40 -6.40
N SER A 69 -6.51 -11.90 -6.84
CA SER A 69 -6.41 -10.61 -7.53
C SER A 69 -7.02 -10.63 -8.93
N TYR A 70 -7.23 -11.78 -9.54
CA TYR A 70 -7.99 -11.91 -10.81
C TYR A 70 -9.51 -11.80 -10.61
N PHE A 71 -10.02 -12.07 -9.41
CA PHE A 71 -11.44 -11.90 -9.11
C PHE A 71 -11.74 -10.43 -8.78
N LYS A 72 -11.86 -9.64 -9.85
CA LYS A 72 -12.19 -8.22 -9.76
C LYS A 72 -13.70 -8.07 -9.58
N LEU A 73 -14.12 -7.54 -8.43
CA LEU A 73 -15.52 -7.19 -8.15
C LEU A 73 -15.93 -5.96 -8.94
N PHE A 74 -15.01 -5.01 -9.06
CA PHE A 74 -15.20 -3.77 -9.79
C PHE A 74 -13.89 -3.34 -10.44
N SER A 75 -13.94 -2.94 -11.71
CA SER A 75 -12.79 -2.40 -12.45
C SER A 75 -12.95 -0.89 -12.57
N MET A 76 -11.92 -0.17 -12.16
CA MET A 76 -11.85 1.29 -12.28
C MET A 76 -11.05 1.68 -13.52
N PRO A 77 -11.22 2.89 -14.08
CA PRO A 77 -10.36 3.45 -15.10
C PRO A 77 -8.89 3.46 -14.67
N PHE A 78 -7.97 3.62 -15.60
CA PHE A 78 -6.53 3.72 -15.34
C PHE A 78 -5.91 2.54 -14.57
N GLY A 79 -6.52 1.35 -14.67
CA GLY A 79 -5.96 0.10 -14.15
C GLY A 79 -6.31 -0.24 -12.69
N GLY A 80 -7.04 0.63 -11.98
CA GLY A 80 -7.53 0.34 -10.63
C GLY A 80 -8.57 -0.79 -10.61
N SER A 81 -8.63 -1.55 -9.52
CA SER A 81 -9.67 -2.56 -9.34
C SER A 81 -9.89 -2.89 -7.87
N ILE A 82 -11.15 -3.13 -7.52
CA ILE A 82 -11.53 -3.69 -6.22
C ILE A 82 -11.57 -5.20 -6.38
N THR A 83 -10.70 -5.90 -5.65
CA THR A 83 -10.56 -7.35 -5.70
C THR A 83 -11.12 -8.02 -4.44
N LEU A 84 -11.51 -9.30 -4.55
CA LEU A 84 -12.05 -10.07 -3.45
C LEU A 84 -10.94 -10.44 -2.44
N CYS A 85 -10.71 -9.58 -1.44
CA CYS A 85 -9.78 -9.84 -0.32
C CYS A 85 -8.37 -10.32 -0.74
N SER A 86 -7.90 -9.95 -1.93
CA SER A 86 -6.64 -10.48 -2.50
C SER A 86 -5.41 -10.24 -1.62
N MET A 87 -5.42 -9.22 -0.77
CA MET A 87 -4.29 -8.88 0.10
C MET A 87 -4.34 -9.59 1.45
N LEU A 88 -5.49 -10.21 1.82
CA LEU A 88 -5.68 -10.83 3.13
C LEU A 88 -4.68 -11.97 3.40
N PRO A 89 -4.43 -12.94 2.49
CA PRO A 89 -3.48 -14.02 2.77
C PRO A 89 -2.07 -13.49 3.01
N LEU A 90 -1.67 -12.42 2.31
CA LEU A 90 -0.35 -11.82 2.45
C LEU A 90 -0.18 -11.12 3.79
N VAL A 91 -1.21 -10.36 4.22
CA VAL A 91 -1.24 -9.69 5.51
C VAL A 91 -1.21 -10.72 6.66
N MET A 92 -1.97 -11.83 6.54
CA MET A 92 -1.94 -12.93 7.50
C MET A 92 -0.55 -13.57 7.59
N TYR A 93 0.08 -13.80 6.45
CA TYR A 93 1.44 -14.34 6.40
C TYR A 93 2.44 -13.40 7.09
N ALA A 94 2.39 -12.11 6.80
CA ALA A 94 3.24 -11.11 7.43
C ALA A 94 3.06 -11.07 8.96
N ALA A 95 1.81 -11.12 9.44
CA ALA A 95 1.51 -11.13 10.87
C ALA A 95 2.00 -12.41 11.59
N CYS A 96 1.99 -13.57 10.91
CA CYS A 96 2.40 -14.85 11.48
C CYS A 96 3.91 -15.08 11.45
N PHE A 97 4.60 -14.65 10.40
CA PHE A 97 6.03 -14.96 10.17
C PHE A 97 6.97 -13.77 10.40
N GLY A 98 6.43 -12.60 10.75
CA GLY A 98 7.18 -11.43 11.15
C GLY A 98 7.72 -10.58 9.98
N PRO A 99 8.48 -9.51 10.31
CA PRO A 99 8.80 -8.46 9.36
C PRO A 99 9.60 -8.92 8.13
N VAL A 100 10.67 -9.68 8.32
CA VAL A 100 11.52 -10.10 7.19
C VAL A 100 10.70 -10.90 6.18
N CYS A 101 9.98 -11.93 6.64
CA CYS A 101 9.13 -12.75 5.78
C CYS A 101 7.98 -11.95 5.17
N GLY A 102 7.36 -11.05 5.96
CA GLY A 102 6.26 -10.21 5.51
C GLY A 102 6.65 -9.23 4.40
N PHE A 103 7.75 -8.50 4.59
CA PHE A 103 8.22 -7.54 3.58
C PHE A 103 8.74 -8.22 2.31
N THR A 104 9.46 -9.36 2.43
CA THR A 104 9.92 -10.10 1.26
C THR A 104 8.75 -10.67 0.44
N ALA A 105 7.71 -11.20 1.10
CA ALA A 105 6.51 -11.68 0.42
C ALA A 105 5.72 -10.52 -0.22
N ALA A 106 5.60 -9.38 0.46
CA ALA A 106 4.94 -8.20 -0.07
C ALA A 106 5.66 -7.66 -1.32
N LEU A 107 6.99 -7.65 -1.31
CA LEU A 107 7.80 -7.25 -2.47
C LEU A 107 7.66 -8.26 -3.63
N ALA A 108 7.65 -9.56 -3.34
CA ALA A 108 7.41 -10.60 -4.35
C ALA A 108 6.00 -10.45 -4.96
N TYR A 109 5.00 -10.12 -4.14
CA TYR A 109 3.65 -9.85 -4.62
C TYR A 109 3.59 -8.60 -5.53
N ALA A 110 4.36 -7.55 -5.21
CA ALA A 110 4.49 -6.37 -6.06
C ALA A 110 4.97 -6.76 -7.49
N VAL A 111 5.99 -7.62 -7.57
CA VAL A 111 6.48 -8.13 -8.85
C VAL A 111 5.40 -8.93 -9.60
N LEU A 112 4.64 -9.78 -8.90
CA LEU A 112 3.54 -10.52 -9.52
C LEU A 112 2.44 -9.59 -10.06
N GLN A 113 2.13 -8.50 -9.36
CA GLN A 113 1.15 -7.51 -9.82
C GLN A 113 1.62 -6.78 -11.09
N ILE A 114 2.93 -6.56 -11.25
CA ILE A 114 3.49 -6.01 -12.49
C ILE A 114 3.26 -6.99 -13.67
N VAL A 115 3.49 -8.27 -13.45
CA VAL A 115 3.27 -9.33 -14.47
C VAL A 115 1.79 -9.44 -14.84
N GLN A 116 0.88 -9.19 -13.90
CA GLN A 116 -0.57 -9.23 -14.14
C GLN A 116 -1.06 -8.13 -15.09
N GLY A 117 -0.31 -7.05 -15.25
CA GLY A 117 -0.62 -5.94 -16.14
C GLY A 117 -0.50 -4.60 -15.42
N ALA A 118 0.70 -4.06 -15.40
CA ALA A 118 0.96 -2.76 -14.79
C ALA A 118 0.54 -1.62 -15.72
N TRP A 119 -0.18 -0.63 -15.18
CA TRP A 119 -0.43 0.64 -15.84
C TRP A 119 0.68 1.62 -15.50
N ILE A 120 1.56 1.91 -16.46
CA ILE A 120 2.76 2.73 -16.23
C ILE A 120 2.67 4.00 -17.05
N VAL A 121 2.59 5.15 -16.37
CA VAL A 121 2.61 6.48 -16.99
C VAL A 121 3.98 7.14 -16.80
N HIS A 122 4.60 6.92 -15.64
CA HIS A 122 5.88 7.51 -15.28
C HIS A 122 6.68 6.55 -14.40
N TRP A 123 8.01 6.55 -14.50
CA TRP A 123 8.88 5.65 -13.72
C TRP A 123 8.70 5.81 -12.19
N ALA A 124 8.51 7.06 -11.71
CA ALA A 124 8.31 7.32 -10.29
C ALA A 124 6.93 6.82 -9.79
N GLN A 125 5.86 6.97 -10.61
CA GLN A 125 4.56 6.37 -10.36
C GLN A 125 4.68 4.84 -10.25
N PHE A 126 5.38 4.22 -11.19
CA PHE A 126 5.61 2.77 -11.18
C PHE A 126 6.26 2.30 -9.86
N ILE A 127 7.28 3.01 -9.36
CA ILE A 127 7.91 2.66 -8.08
C ILE A 127 6.94 2.85 -6.91
N LEU A 128 6.22 3.98 -6.86
CA LEU A 128 5.29 4.29 -5.76
C LEU A 128 4.13 3.30 -5.71
N ASP A 129 3.43 3.08 -6.82
CA ASP A 129 2.19 2.30 -6.86
C ASP A 129 2.43 0.80 -6.75
N TYR A 130 3.51 0.28 -7.36
CA TYR A 130 3.78 -1.15 -7.35
C TYR A 130 4.74 -1.54 -6.22
N PHE A 131 5.92 -0.94 -6.12
CA PHE A 131 6.87 -1.39 -5.11
C PHE A 131 6.54 -0.85 -3.72
N VAL A 132 6.42 0.46 -3.55
CA VAL A 132 6.24 1.06 -2.23
C VAL A 132 4.86 0.71 -1.67
N ALA A 133 3.78 0.91 -2.45
CA ALA A 133 2.42 0.67 -1.98
C ALA A 133 2.18 -0.80 -1.60
N PHE A 134 2.62 -1.77 -2.40
CA PHE A 134 2.46 -3.18 -2.05
C PHE A 134 3.38 -3.61 -0.91
N THR A 135 4.60 -3.08 -0.82
CA THR A 135 5.52 -3.37 0.29
C THR A 135 4.95 -2.92 1.64
N CYS A 136 4.09 -1.90 1.68
CA CYS A 136 3.37 -1.49 2.89
C CYS A 136 2.52 -2.61 3.51
N LEU A 137 2.13 -3.64 2.76
CA LEU A 137 1.41 -4.80 3.31
C LEU A 137 2.25 -5.57 4.35
N GLY A 138 3.57 -5.52 4.23
CA GLY A 138 4.50 -6.06 5.22
C GLY A 138 4.42 -5.42 6.60
N LEU A 139 3.84 -4.21 6.73
CA LEU A 139 3.65 -3.52 8.00
C LEU A 139 2.74 -4.29 8.96
N ALA A 140 1.87 -5.16 8.45
CA ALA A 140 1.03 -6.05 9.26
C ALA A 140 1.85 -6.94 10.20
N ALA A 141 3.09 -7.23 9.87
CA ALA A 141 4.02 -8.00 10.70
C ALA A 141 4.29 -7.38 12.08
N PHE A 142 4.07 -6.09 12.24
CA PHE A 142 4.23 -5.41 13.53
C PHE A 142 3.01 -5.57 14.46
N PHE A 143 1.94 -6.21 13.98
CA PHE A 143 0.69 -6.44 14.71
C PHE A 143 0.30 -7.93 14.81
N PRO A 144 1.21 -8.82 15.28
CA PRO A 144 0.97 -10.27 15.27
C PRO A 144 -0.21 -10.72 16.13
N ARG A 145 -0.61 -9.92 17.13
CA ARG A 145 -1.73 -10.23 18.04
C ARG A 145 -3.07 -9.62 17.61
N SER A 146 -3.08 -8.74 16.63
CA SER A 146 -4.27 -8.05 16.17
C SER A 146 -4.27 -7.94 14.65
N LEU A 147 -4.70 -9.02 13.99
CA LEU A 147 -4.80 -9.06 12.55
C LEU A 147 -5.65 -7.91 11.96
N PRO A 148 -6.82 -7.55 12.53
CA PRO A 148 -7.59 -6.42 12.01
C PRO A 148 -6.82 -5.10 12.06
N LEU A 149 -6.04 -4.86 13.14
CA LEU A 149 -5.22 -3.67 13.25
C LEU A 149 -4.06 -3.69 12.25
N GLY A 150 -3.43 -4.85 12.05
CA GLY A 150 -2.40 -5.04 11.04
C GLY A 150 -2.93 -4.77 9.62
N MET A 151 -4.12 -5.26 9.31
CA MET A 151 -4.82 -4.98 8.05
C MET A 151 -5.11 -3.49 7.87
N ALA A 152 -5.66 -2.84 8.90
CA ALA A 152 -5.99 -1.42 8.85
C ALA A 152 -4.72 -0.56 8.64
N VAL A 153 -3.65 -0.82 9.40
CA VAL A 153 -2.39 -0.07 9.28
C VAL A 153 -1.75 -0.28 7.91
N SER A 154 -1.65 -1.50 7.44
CA SER A 154 -1.03 -1.80 6.13
C SER A 154 -1.88 -1.27 4.97
N GLY A 155 -3.21 -1.37 5.06
CA GLY A 155 -4.14 -0.83 4.08
C GLY A 155 -4.10 0.70 4.01
N LEU A 156 -4.13 1.39 5.16
CA LEU A 156 -4.01 2.85 5.22
C LEU A 156 -2.66 3.34 4.70
N ALA A 157 -1.57 2.67 5.06
CA ALA A 157 -0.24 3.03 4.55
C ALA A 157 -0.19 2.91 3.01
N ARG A 158 -0.71 1.80 2.46
CA ARG A 158 -0.83 1.63 1.02
C ARG A 158 -1.70 2.70 0.38
N MET A 159 -2.88 2.98 0.95
CA MET A 159 -3.79 4.02 0.48
C MET A 159 -3.10 5.40 0.44
N CYS A 160 -2.34 5.77 1.49
CA CYS A 160 -1.60 7.02 1.52
C CYS A 160 -0.58 7.12 0.37
N VAL A 161 0.20 6.06 0.14
CA VAL A 161 1.19 6.03 -0.96
C VAL A 161 0.51 6.16 -2.32
N SER A 162 -0.54 5.38 -2.56
CA SER A 162 -1.28 5.42 -3.83
C SER A 162 -2.03 6.74 -4.03
N THR A 163 -2.51 7.38 -2.94
CA THR A 163 -3.14 8.70 -3.03
C THR A 163 -2.14 9.78 -3.44
N VAL A 164 -0.93 9.76 -2.87
CA VAL A 164 0.15 10.69 -3.26
C VAL A 164 0.54 10.47 -4.72
N SER A 165 0.71 9.22 -5.13
CA SER A 165 1.02 8.88 -6.52
C SER A 165 -0.09 9.36 -7.47
N GLY A 166 -1.35 9.07 -7.16
CA GLY A 166 -2.50 9.46 -7.96
C GLY A 166 -2.66 10.98 -8.08
N ALA A 167 -2.47 11.72 -7.01
CA ALA A 167 -2.56 13.18 -7.03
C ALA A 167 -1.47 13.83 -7.89
N ILE A 168 -0.29 13.21 -7.99
CA ILE A 168 0.85 13.74 -8.77
C ILE A 168 0.76 13.36 -10.25
N PHE A 169 0.47 12.08 -10.53
CA PHE A 169 0.61 11.51 -11.87
C PHE A 169 -0.71 11.36 -12.64
N PHE A 170 -1.86 11.32 -11.94
CA PHE A 170 -3.19 11.16 -12.51
C PHE A 170 -4.11 12.36 -12.25
N ALA A 171 -3.54 13.55 -12.07
CA ALA A 171 -4.27 14.79 -11.79
C ALA A 171 -5.38 15.07 -12.83
N ASP A 172 -5.09 14.81 -14.10
CA ASP A 172 -6.00 15.09 -15.21
C ASP A 172 -7.20 14.11 -15.27
N GLY A 173 -7.05 12.92 -14.68
CA GLY A 173 -8.13 11.93 -14.62
C GLY A 173 -9.35 12.40 -13.82
N GLY A 174 -9.17 13.30 -12.85
CA GLY A 174 -10.26 13.88 -12.08
C GLY A 174 -11.18 14.77 -12.90
N LEU A 175 -10.67 15.42 -13.91
CA LEU A 175 -11.43 16.35 -14.78
C LEU A 175 -12.50 15.60 -15.56
N GLU A 176 -12.25 14.36 -15.98
CA GLU A 176 -13.24 13.52 -16.67
C GLU A 176 -14.48 13.20 -15.80
N TYR A 177 -14.31 13.25 -14.46
CA TYR A 177 -15.38 13.00 -13.48
C TYR A 177 -15.91 14.28 -12.82
N GLY A 178 -15.52 15.46 -13.33
CA GLY A 178 -15.93 16.75 -12.77
C GLY A 178 -15.27 17.10 -11.44
N ILE A 179 -14.21 16.40 -11.05
CA ILE A 179 -13.45 16.65 -9.82
C ILE A 179 -12.19 17.42 -10.18
N ALA A 180 -12.23 18.74 -9.98
CA ALA A 180 -11.11 19.63 -10.33
C ALA A 180 -9.88 19.47 -9.41
N ASN A 181 -10.08 18.95 -8.18
CA ASN A 181 -8.99 18.80 -7.22
C ASN A 181 -8.35 17.41 -7.31
N PRO A 182 -7.07 17.30 -7.71
CA PRO A 182 -6.37 16.01 -7.88
C PRO A 182 -6.28 15.17 -6.60
N TRP A 183 -6.16 15.82 -5.45
CA TRP A 183 -6.07 15.12 -4.16
C TRP A 183 -7.40 14.49 -3.76
N VAL A 184 -8.50 15.22 -3.97
CA VAL A 184 -9.86 14.70 -3.72
C VAL A 184 -10.15 13.53 -4.65
N TYR A 185 -9.81 13.66 -5.94
CA TYR A 185 -9.96 12.58 -6.90
C TYR A 185 -9.15 11.35 -6.50
N SER A 186 -7.86 11.53 -6.20
CA SER A 186 -6.98 10.42 -5.83
C SER A 186 -7.40 9.73 -4.53
N LEU A 187 -7.87 10.49 -3.53
CA LEU A 187 -8.40 9.95 -2.29
C LEU A 187 -9.65 9.09 -2.51
N LEU A 188 -10.60 9.58 -3.31
CA LEU A 188 -11.83 8.84 -3.65
C LEU A 188 -11.56 7.62 -4.51
N TYR A 189 -10.52 7.67 -5.36
CA TYR A 189 -10.13 6.58 -6.23
C TYR A 189 -9.44 5.43 -5.46
N ASN A 190 -8.63 5.75 -4.44
CA ASN A 190 -7.82 4.78 -3.69
C ASN A 190 -8.42 4.39 -2.32
N GLY A 191 -9.42 5.09 -1.82
CA GLY A 191 -10.14 4.85 -0.55
C GLY A 191 -11.40 4.07 -0.74
#